data_3d80f4c1eec7f826bc87cdc89befe9e7
#
_entry.id   3d80f4c1eec7f826bc87cdc89befe9e7
#
_cell.length_a   1.000
_cell.length_b   1.000
_cell.length_c   1.000
_cell.angle_alpha   90.00
_cell.angle_beta   90.00
_cell.angle_gamma   90.00
#
_symmetry.space_group_name_H-M   'P 1'
#
loop_
_entity.id
_entity.type
_entity.pdbx_description
1 polymer ?
#
loop_
_entity_poly.entity_id
_entity_poly.type
_entity_poly.pdbx_seq_one_letter_code
_entity_poly.pdbx_strand_id
1 'polypeptide(L)'
;MVEETRKSPETGKAGSGGGRRSNAERHEETRTALMTAARALFAEKGFAETGTPEIVRRAGVTRGALYYHFADKRDLFRAVLEAEERALADRINRESEPLTDDPVEALMAGTRAFLAAASDAGTNRIMFVDGPAALGWDDWREIDDQYTGSTLRGGLESGMNAGVLRVLPLDELTNMLSASFNEAALGLGSGRYKPAALEKTFRSLFEGLRA
;
A
#
# COMPACT_ATOMS: atom_id res chain seq x y z
N MET A 1 -76.16 -9.95 -35.65
CA MET A 1 -75.01 -10.46 -36.39
C MET A 1 -73.88 -9.54 -36.04
N VAL A 2 -73.07 -9.92 -35.04
CA VAL A 2 -72.02 -9.12 -34.47
C VAL A 2 -70.72 -9.94 -34.61
N GLU A 3 -69.81 -9.43 -35.37
CA GLU A 3 -68.56 -10.08 -35.71
C GLU A 3 -67.53 -9.76 -34.62
N GLU A 4 -67.03 -10.81 -34.00
CA GLU A 4 -66.12 -10.77 -32.86
C GLU A 4 -64.63 -10.79 -33.39
N THR A 5 -63.94 -9.66 -33.28
CA THR A 5 -62.53 -9.49 -33.70
C THR A 5 -61.66 -10.00 -32.61
N ARG A 6 -60.99 -11.15 -32.80
CA ARG A 6 -59.97 -11.71 -31.92
C ARG A 6 -58.68 -10.90 -32.01
N LYS A 7 -58.27 -10.35 -30.89
CA LYS A 7 -56.99 -9.68 -30.68
C LYS A 7 -55.95 -10.71 -30.21
N SER A 8 -54.90 -10.94 -31.00
CA SER A 8 -53.76 -11.79 -30.65
C SER A 8 -52.88 -11.14 -29.56
N PRO A 9 -52.25 -11.91 -28.63
CA PRO A 9 -51.39 -11.33 -27.62
C PRO A 9 -49.97 -11.08 -28.21
N GLU A 10 -49.48 -9.86 -28.02
CA GLU A 10 -48.12 -9.47 -28.27
C GLU A 10 -47.16 -10.22 -27.32
N THR A 11 -46.24 -10.96 -27.91
CA THR A 11 -45.10 -11.57 -27.20
C THR A 11 -44.12 -10.49 -26.79
N GLY A 12 -44.08 -10.17 -25.49
CA GLY A 12 -43.10 -9.30 -24.88
C GLY A 12 -41.72 -9.87 -25.01
N LYS A 13 -40.86 -9.19 -25.79
CA LYS A 13 -39.46 -9.47 -25.95
C LYS A 13 -38.74 -9.02 -24.67
N ALA A 14 -38.39 -9.96 -23.80
CA ALA A 14 -37.52 -9.72 -22.65
C ALA A 14 -36.15 -9.24 -23.14
N GLY A 15 -35.94 -7.93 -23.06
CA GLY A 15 -34.62 -7.32 -23.30
C GLY A 15 -33.66 -7.71 -22.18
N SER A 16 -32.69 -8.55 -22.48
CA SER A 16 -31.56 -8.82 -21.59
C SER A 16 -30.74 -7.51 -21.47
N GLY A 17 -30.96 -6.79 -20.38
CA GLY A 17 -30.19 -5.60 -20.01
C GLY A 17 -28.78 -5.97 -19.55
N GLY A 18 -27.89 -6.31 -20.48
CA GLY A 18 -26.46 -6.25 -20.23
C GLY A 18 -26.06 -4.78 -20.09
N GLY A 19 -25.95 -4.29 -18.85
CA GLY A 19 -25.58 -2.91 -18.57
C GLY A 19 -24.25 -2.56 -19.25
N ARG A 20 -24.32 -1.61 -20.18
CA ARG A 20 -23.15 -1.08 -20.88
C ARG A 20 -22.31 -0.34 -19.85
N ARG A 21 -21.15 -0.94 -19.43
CA ARG A 21 -20.22 -0.32 -18.49
C ARG A 21 -19.91 1.10 -18.92
N SER A 22 -19.89 2.03 -17.96
CA SER A 22 -19.60 3.44 -18.20
C SER A 22 -18.14 3.63 -18.64
N ASN A 23 -17.83 4.73 -19.27
CA ASN A 23 -16.43 5.05 -19.63
C ASN A 23 -15.56 5.19 -18.39
N ALA A 24 -16.11 5.68 -17.26
CA ALA A 24 -15.42 5.80 -15.99
C ALA A 24 -15.08 4.43 -15.38
N GLU A 25 -16.00 3.47 -15.43
CA GLU A 25 -15.75 2.10 -14.95
C GLU A 25 -14.64 1.41 -15.77
N ARG A 26 -14.65 1.53 -17.11
CA ARG A 26 -13.58 0.99 -17.97
C ARG A 26 -12.23 1.66 -17.72
N HIS A 27 -12.23 2.96 -17.46
CA HIS A 27 -11.03 3.70 -17.11
C HIS A 27 -10.41 3.14 -15.84
N GLU A 28 -11.20 2.97 -14.77
CA GLU A 28 -10.73 2.45 -13.50
C GLU A 28 -10.31 0.97 -13.59
N GLU A 29 -11.07 0.13 -14.32
CA GLU A 29 -10.69 -1.26 -14.60
C GLU A 29 -9.31 -1.35 -15.28
N THR A 30 -9.06 -0.50 -16.30
CA THR A 30 -7.80 -0.47 -17.04
C THR A 30 -6.64 -0.02 -16.15
N ARG A 31 -6.84 1.03 -15.36
CA ARG A 31 -5.85 1.54 -14.41
C ARG A 31 -5.48 0.47 -13.37
N THR A 32 -6.48 -0.18 -12.79
CA THR A 32 -6.30 -1.27 -11.81
C THR A 32 -5.56 -2.47 -12.43
N ALA A 33 -5.90 -2.86 -13.67
CA ALA A 33 -5.21 -3.95 -14.36
C ALA A 33 -3.73 -3.62 -14.61
N LEU A 34 -3.41 -2.38 -15.00
CA LEU A 34 -2.03 -1.91 -15.19
C LEU A 34 -1.26 -1.93 -13.87
N MET A 35 -1.82 -1.41 -12.79
CA MET A 35 -1.20 -1.41 -11.46
C MET A 35 -0.95 -2.82 -10.94
N THR A 36 -1.94 -3.72 -11.07
CA THR A 36 -1.82 -5.12 -10.65
C THR A 36 -0.71 -5.84 -11.41
N ALA A 37 -0.66 -5.68 -12.73
CA ALA A 37 0.37 -6.28 -13.58
C ALA A 37 1.76 -5.71 -13.27
N ALA A 38 1.87 -4.39 -13.09
CA ALA A 38 3.11 -3.70 -12.76
C ALA A 38 3.63 -4.13 -11.38
N ARG A 39 2.77 -4.11 -10.35
CA ARG A 39 3.11 -4.57 -9.01
C ARG A 39 3.70 -5.98 -9.03
N ALA A 40 3.05 -6.92 -9.71
CA ALA A 40 3.53 -8.30 -9.79
C ALA A 40 4.91 -8.39 -10.47
N LEU A 41 5.13 -7.65 -11.57
CA LEU A 41 6.41 -7.64 -12.28
C LEU A 41 7.51 -6.95 -11.47
N PHE A 42 7.21 -5.85 -10.79
CA PHE A 42 8.18 -5.18 -9.92
C PHE A 42 8.56 -6.08 -8.72
N ALA A 43 7.61 -6.78 -8.12
CA ALA A 43 7.90 -7.75 -7.07
C ALA A 43 8.77 -8.93 -7.55
N GLU A 44 8.51 -9.44 -8.76
CA GLU A 44 9.23 -10.59 -9.34
C GLU A 44 10.68 -10.25 -9.71
N LYS A 45 10.93 -9.15 -10.41
CA LYS A 45 12.23 -8.84 -11.01
C LYS A 45 12.75 -7.42 -10.80
N GLY A 46 11.97 -6.58 -10.14
CA GLY A 46 12.36 -5.21 -9.81
C GLY A 46 12.01 -4.19 -10.88
N PHE A 47 12.14 -2.91 -10.49
CA PHE A 47 11.83 -1.78 -11.37
C PHE A 47 12.73 -1.75 -12.62
N ALA A 48 14.05 -1.91 -12.45
CA ALA A 48 15.00 -1.77 -13.56
C ALA A 48 14.71 -2.76 -14.69
N GLU A 49 14.52 -4.04 -14.36
CA GLU A 49 14.32 -5.14 -15.32
C GLU A 49 12.89 -5.24 -15.88
N THR A 50 11.94 -4.46 -15.36
CA THR A 50 10.56 -4.45 -15.83
C THR A 50 10.36 -3.46 -16.97
N GLY A 51 9.97 -3.94 -18.14
CA GLY A 51 9.65 -3.11 -19.31
C GLY A 51 8.16 -2.83 -19.47
N THR A 52 7.79 -1.63 -19.96
CA THR A 52 6.39 -1.29 -20.26
C THR A 52 5.69 -2.24 -21.25
N PRO A 53 6.38 -2.82 -22.29
CA PRO A 53 5.76 -3.80 -23.16
C PRO A 53 5.29 -5.07 -22.43
N GLU A 54 5.99 -5.47 -21.39
CA GLU A 54 5.62 -6.63 -20.60
C GLU A 54 4.45 -6.34 -19.67
N ILE A 55 4.44 -5.13 -19.07
CA ILE A 55 3.33 -4.68 -18.22
C ILE A 55 2.03 -4.68 -19.02
N VAL A 56 1.99 -4.06 -20.20
CA VAL A 56 0.77 -3.99 -21.03
C VAL A 56 0.32 -5.37 -21.50
N ARG A 57 1.26 -6.26 -21.85
CA ARG A 57 0.96 -7.65 -22.20
C ARG A 57 0.32 -8.40 -21.02
N ARG A 58 0.88 -8.28 -19.81
CA ARG A 58 0.37 -8.94 -18.61
C ARG A 58 -0.97 -8.37 -18.15
N ALA A 59 -1.18 -7.06 -18.33
CA ALA A 59 -2.45 -6.39 -18.03
C ALA A 59 -3.55 -6.65 -19.07
N GLY A 60 -3.21 -7.21 -20.25
CA GLY A 60 -4.16 -7.42 -21.33
C GLY A 60 -4.66 -6.12 -21.98
N VAL A 61 -3.86 -5.04 -21.95
CA VAL A 61 -4.22 -3.72 -22.47
C VAL A 61 -3.24 -3.27 -23.56
N THR A 62 -3.57 -2.16 -24.26
CA THR A 62 -2.69 -1.58 -25.28
C THR A 62 -1.63 -0.66 -24.66
N ARG A 63 -0.53 -0.43 -25.40
CA ARG A 63 0.49 0.56 -25.00
C ARG A 63 -0.09 1.97 -24.89
N GLY A 64 -1.02 2.33 -25.78
CA GLY A 64 -1.73 3.62 -25.71
C GLY A 64 -2.55 3.78 -24.44
N ALA A 65 -3.17 2.70 -23.94
CA ALA A 65 -3.90 2.71 -22.69
C ALA A 65 -2.96 2.98 -21.50
N LEU A 66 -1.75 2.41 -21.48
CA LEU A 66 -0.77 2.70 -20.43
C LEU A 66 -0.43 4.19 -20.39
N TYR A 67 -0.06 4.77 -21.52
CA TYR A 67 0.34 6.20 -21.58
C TYR A 67 -0.83 7.18 -21.43
N TYR A 68 -2.06 6.71 -21.53
CA TYR A 68 -3.24 7.48 -21.16
C TYR A 68 -3.40 7.60 -19.64
N HIS A 69 -3.01 6.57 -18.87
CA HIS A 69 -3.14 6.52 -17.41
C HIS A 69 -1.90 6.98 -16.66
N PHE A 70 -0.72 6.78 -17.23
CA PHE A 70 0.57 7.03 -16.58
C PHE A 70 1.53 7.68 -17.59
N ALA A 71 2.17 8.77 -17.17
CA ALA A 71 3.09 9.51 -18.04
C ALA A 71 4.26 8.62 -18.51
N ASP A 72 4.78 7.79 -17.63
CA ASP A 72 5.88 6.86 -17.90
C ASP A 72 5.88 5.67 -16.91
N LYS A 73 6.95 4.84 -16.97
CA LYS A 73 7.13 3.70 -16.05
C LYS A 73 7.37 4.16 -14.60
N ARG A 74 8.01 5.33 -14.41
CA ARG A 74 8.30 5.88 -13.10
C ARG A 74 7.01 6.36 -12.41
N ASP A 75 6.11 7.00 -13.15
CA ASP A 75 4.80 7.43 -12.68
C ASP A 75 3.92 6.23 -12.29
N LEU A 76 3.90 5.18 -13.11
CA LEU A 76 3.23 3.92 -12.76
C LEU A 76 3.84 3.26 -11.51
N PHE A 77 5.17 3.29 -11.37
CA PHE A 77 5.85 2.76 -10.18
C PHE A 77 5.51 3.56 -8.93
N ARG A 78 5.48 4.90 -9.02
CA ARG A 78 5.03 5.78 -7.92
C ARG A 78 3.64 5.38 -7.45
N ALA A 79 2.68 5.21 -8.36
CA ALA A 79 1.33 4.80 -8.02
C ALA A 79 1.26 3.42 -7.35
N VAL A 80 2.10 2.47 -7.78
CA VAL A 80 2.22 1.15 -7.14
C VAL A 80 2.80 1.28 -5.73
N LEU A 81 3.87 2.06 -5.55
CA LEU A 81 4.49 2.32 -4.24
C LEU A 81 3.50 2.97 -3.27
N GLU A 82 2.78 4.01 -3.70
CA GLU A 82 1.74 4.67 -2.89
C GLU A 82 0.63 3.70 -2.47
N ALA A 83 0.27 2.75 -3.34
CA ALA A 83 -0.72 1.73 -3.01
C ALA A 83 -0.20 0.72 -1.96
N GLU A 84 1.07 0.31 -2.04
CA GLU A 84 1.72 -0.55 -1.03
C GLU A 84 1.83 0.17 0.31
N GLU A 85 2.29 1.42 0.32
CA GLU A 85 2.41 2.25 1.51
C GLU A 85 1.06 2.46 2.20
N ARG A 86 0.02 2.79 1.44
CA ARG A 86 -1.34 2.94 1.96
C ARG A 86 -1.86 1.63 2.55
N ALA A 87 -1.69 0.52 1.85
CA ALA A 87 -2.14 -0.78 2.33
C ALA A 87 -1.43 -1.19 3.63
N LEU A 88 -0.14 -0.87 3.77
CA LEU A 88 0.62 -1.10 4.99
C LEU A 88 0.16 -0.17 6.12
N ALA A 89 -0.04 1.12 5.85
CA ALA A 89 -0.55 2.08 6.84
C ALA A 89 -1.94 1.67 7.36
N ASP A 90 -2.84 1.28 6.46
CA ASP A 90 -4.18 0.78 6.81
C ASP A 90 -4.10 -0.50 7.68
N ARG A 91 -3.15 -1.38 7.37
CA ARG A 91 -2.91 -2.59 8.16
C ARG A 91 -2.37 -2.25 9.55
N ILE A 92 -1.37 -1.37 9.65
CA ILE A 92 -0.81 -0.89 10.92
C ILE A 92 -1.92 -0.29 11.77
N ASN A 93 -2.74 0.61 11.23
CA ASN A 93 -3.83 1.24 11.96
C ASN A 93 -4.83 0.22 12.49
N ARG A 94 -5.27 -0.73 11.67
CA ARG A 94 -6.20 -1.80 12.11
C ARG A 94 -5.62 -2.69 13.21
N GLU A 95 -4.34 -3.07 13.11
CA GLU A 95 -3.69 -3.94 14.09
C GLU A 95 -3.29 -3.19 15.37
N SER A 96 -3.14 -1.85 15.29
CA SER A 96 -2.85 -0.97 16.44
C SER A 96 -4.11 -0.42 17.12
N GLU A 97 -5.30 -0.57 16.50
CA GLU A 97 -6.57 -0.21 17.15
C GLU A 97 -6.71 -0.96 18.48
N PRO A 98 -7.18 -0.28 19.54
CA PRO A 98 -6.85 -0.68 20.91
C PRO A 98 -7.48 -2.01 21.29
N LEU A 99 -6.68 -3.07 21.21
CA LEU A 99 -6.82 -4.25 22.06
C LEU A 99 -6.34 -3.96 23.49
N THR A 100 -5.77 -2.77 23.73
CA THR A 100 -5.13 -2.36 24.99
C THR A 100 -5.07 -0.84 25.10
N ASP A 101 -5.24 -0.32 26.31
CA ASP A 101 -5.06 1.11 26.64
C ASP A 101 -3.56 1.50 26.75
N ASP A 102 -2.64 0.56 26.52
CA ASP A 102 -1.20 0.82 26.57
C ASP A 102 -0.65 1.25 25.22
N PRO A 103 -0.23 2.52 25.04
CA PRO A 103 0.35 3.02 23.80
C PRO A 103 1.60 2.25 23.32
N VAL A 104 2.39 1.66 24.23
CA VAL A 104 3.55 0.86 23.86
C VAL A 104 3.12 -0.45 23.20
N GLU A 105 2.06 -1.09 23.69
CA GLU A 105 1.51 -2.28 23.05
C GLU A 105 0.88 -1.97 21.67
N ALA A 106 0.24 -0.80 21.51
CA ALA A 106 -0.26 -0.34 20.21
C ALA A 106 0.89 -0.11 19.22
N LEU A 107 1.97 0.57 19.63
CA LEU A 107 3.18 0.72 18.82
C LEU A 107 3.82 -0.62 18.46
N MET A 108 3.80 -1.59 19.38
CA MET A 108 4.30 -2.94 19.12
C MET A 108 3.40 -3.74 18.17
N ALA A 109 2.10 -3.52 18.20
CA ALA A 109 1.19 -4.13 17.22
C ALA A 109 1.48 -3.60 15.79
N GLY A 110 1.62 -2.29 15.64
CA GLY A 110 2.06 -1.66 14.38
C GLY A 110 3.43 -2.15 13.92
N THR A 111 4.38 -2.30 14.86
CA THR A 111 5.71 -2.86 14.58
C THR A 111 5.61 -4.27 14.00
N ARG A 112 4.80 -5.15 14.57
CA ARG A 112 4.60 -6.51 14.06
C ARG A 112 4.00 -6.50 12.65
N ALA A 113 3.00 -5.63 12.41
CA ALA A 113 2.40 -5.46 11.08
C ALA A 113 3.45 -5.03 10.05
N PHE A 114 4.28 -4.04 10.40
CA PHE A 114 5.38 -3.56 9.56
C PHE A 114 6.40 -4.67 9.26
N LEU A 115 6.92 -5.34 10.29
CA LEU A 115 7.92 -6.39 10.13
C LEU A 115 7.41 -7.58 9.30
N ALA A 116 6.12 -7.92 9.43
CA ALA A 116 5.50 -8.94 8.60
C ALA A 116 5.43 -8.54 7.12
N ALA A 117 5.05 -7.29 6.82
CA ALA A 117 5.05 -6.77 5.46
C ALA A 117 6.48 -6.69 4.88
N ALA A 118 7.44 -6.17 5.65
CA ALA A 118 8.83 -6.08 5.26
C ALA A 118 9.52 -7.44 5.06
N SER A 119 8.95 -8.51 5.60
CA SER A 119 9.42 -9.90 5.39
C SER A 119 8.92 -10.52 4.08
N ASP A 120 7.90 -9.94 3.42
CA ASP A 120 7.50 -10.32 2.07
C ASP A 120 8.50 -9.77 1.05
N ALA A 121 9.11 -10.66 0.28
CA ALA A 121 10.19 -10.28 -0.63
C ALA A 121 9.75 -9.29 -1.71
N GLY A 122 8.51 -9.40 -2.20
CA GLY A 122 7.97 -8.50 -3.23
C GLY A 122 7.71 -7.10 -2.68
N THR A 123 7.03 -7.01 -1.55
CA THR A 123 6.77 -5.76 -0.85
C THR A 123 8.08 -5.09 -0.42
N ASN A 124 9.01 -5.86 0.16
CA ASN A 124 10.33 -5.36 0.55
C ASN A 124 11.08 -4.73 -0.62
N ARG A 125 11.13 -5.43 -1.76
CA ARG A 125 11.77 -4.93 -2.98
C ARG A 125 11.15 -3.62 -3.45
N ILE A 126 9.82 -3.57 -3.58
CA ILE A 126 9.12 -2.39 -4.09
C ILE A 126 9.32 -1.20 -3.16
N MET A 127 9.11 -1.38 -1.85
CA MET A 127 9.07 -0.26 -0.91
C MET A 127 10.45 0.23 -0.52
N PHE A 128 11.37 -0.68 -0.18
CA PHE A 128 12.62 -0.29 0.50
C PHE A 128 13.88 -0.39 -0.39
N VAL A 129 13.84 -1.16 -1.49
CA VAL A 129 14.96 -1.28 -2.42
C VAL A 129 14.73 -0.44 -3.67
N ASP A 130 13.67 -0.74 -4.43
CA ASP A 130 13.39 -0.04 -5.69
C ASP A 130 12.77 1.34 -5.48
N GLY A 131 12.02 1.57 -4.40
CA GLY A 131 11.41 2.85 -4.06
C GLY A 131 12.40 4.01 -4.13
N PRO A 132 13.40 4.06 -3.24
CA PRO A 132 14.40 5.14 -3.28
C PRO A 132 15.25 5.12 -4.54
N ALA A 133 15.53 3.95 -5.14
CA ALA A 133 16.33 3.84 -6.36
C ALA A 133 15.62 4.37 -7.60
N ALA A 134 14.30 4.18 -7.72
CA ALA A 134 13.51 4.59 -8.87
C ALA A 134 13.01 6.05 -8.77
N LEU A 135 12.62 6.49 -7.57
CA LEU A 135 12.04 7.81 -7.34
C LEU A 135 13.04 8.86 -6.82
N GLY A 136 14.20 8.43 -6.32
CA GLY A 136 15.08 9.27 -5.53
C GLY A 136 14.61 9.38 -4.08
N TRP A 137 15.52 9.82 -3.21
CA TRP A 137 15.29 9.83 -1.76
C TRP A 137 14.15 10.75 -1.34
N ASP A 138 14.08 11.96 -1.88
CA ASP A 138 13.11 12.96 -1.43
C ASP A 138 11.67 12.57 -1.77
N ASP A 139 11.42 12.16 -3.02
CA ASP A 139 10.09 11.73 -3.48
C ASP A 139 9.62 10.44 -2.74
N TRP A 140 10.55 9.51 -2.52
CA TRP A 140 10.26 8.27 -1.78
C TRP A 140 9.94 8.57 -0.31
N ARG A 141 10.74 9.44 0.32
CA ARG A 141 10.56 9.83 1.72
C ARG A 141 9.24 10.57 1.94
N GLU A 142 8.84 11.44 1.02
CA GLU A 142 7.55 12.15 1.08
C GLU A 142 6.38 11.15 1.11
N ILE A 143 6.45 10.09 0.30
CA ILE A 143 5.43 9.02 0.29
C ILE A 143 5.43 8.24 1.61
N ASP A 144 6.61 7.80 2.09
CA ASP A 144 6.75 7.10 3.38
C ASP A 144 6.18 7.94 4.53
N ASP A 145 6.54 9.23 4.62
CA ASP A 145 6.06 10.15 5.66
C ASP A 145 4.54 10.37 5.60
N GLN A 146 3.96 10.42 4.39
CA GLN A 146 2.52 10.59 4.19
C GLN A 146 1.70 9.40 4.70
N TYR A 147 2.20 8.18 4.57
CA TYR A 147 1.47 6.95 4.87
C TYR A 147 2.03 6.24 6.12
N THR A 148 3.05 5.42 5.96
CA THR A 148 3.58 4.58 7.04
C THR A 148 4.21 5.41 8.16
N GLY A 149 4.95 6.46 7.82
CA GLY A 149 5.54 7.40 8.79
C GLY A 149 4.48 8.13 9.62
N SER A 150 3.35 8.49 9.01
CA SER A 150 2.25 9.14 9.74
C SER A 150 1.62 8.26 10.81
N THR A 151 1.58 6.93 10.63
CA THR A 151 1.06 5.99 11.64
C THR A 151 1.97 5.93 12.86
N LEU A 152 3.29 5.88 12.66
CA LEU A 152 4.27 5.92 13.74
C LEU A 152 4.18 7.24 14.51
N ARG A 153 4.13 8.37 13.80
CA ARG A 153 3.99 9.70 14.39
C ARG A 153 2.74 9.79 15.28
N GLY A 154 1.60 9.34 14.76
CA GLY A 154 0.33 9.34 15.49
C GLY A 154 0.37 8.47 16.76
N GLY A 155 1.00 7.30 16.70
CA GLY A 155 1.18 6.42 17.85
C GLY A 155 2.07 7.05 18.96
N LEU A 156 3.19 7.69 18.57
CA LEU A 156 4.08 8.39 19.48
C LEU A 156 3.38 9.60 20.13
N GLU A 157 2.71 10.42 19.33
CA GLU A 157 1.96 11.59 19.80
C GLU A 157 0.86 11.19 20.78
N SER A 158 0.10 10.15 20.47
CA SER A 158 -0.93 9.60 21.37
C SER A 158 -0.33 9.14 22.71
N GLY A 159 0.80 8.43 22.67
CA GLY A 159 1.47 7.99 23.90
C GLY A 159 2.03 9.12 24.74
N MET A 160 2.54 10.19 24.13
CA MET A 160 2.98 11.41 24.83
C MET A 160 1.80 12.16 25.44
N ASN A 161 0.71 12.33 24.68
CA ASN A 161 -0.51 13.01 25.16
C ASN A 161 -1.19 12.25 26.31
N ALA A 162 -1.10 10.92 26.33
CA ALA A 162 -1.57 10.09 27.42
C ALA A 162 -0.65 10.11 28.67
N GLY A 163 0.52 10.75 28.59
CA GLY A 163 1.51 10.78 29.67
C GLY A 163 2.20 9.44 29.90
N VAL A 164 2.06 8.47 29.00
CA VAL A 164 2.71 7.16 29.08
C VAL A 164 4.13 7.21 28.52
N LEU A 165 4.33 8.02 27.47
CA LEU A 165 5.65 8.27 26.90
C LEU A 165 6.17 9.64 27.33
N ARG A 166 7.48 9.73 27.50
CA ARG A 166 8.17 11.01 27.75
C ARG A 166 7.94 11.96 26.59
N VAL A 167 7.68 13.24 26.90
CA VAL A 167 7.57 14.29 25.89
C VAL A 167 8.96 14.57 25.31
N LEU A 168 9.15 14.26 24.04
CA LEU A 168 10.37 14.46 23.27
C LEU A 168 10.02 15.24 21.99
N PRO A 169 11.02 15.83 21.30
CA PRO A 169 10.79 16.41 19.97
C PRO A 169 10.21 15.36 19.01
N LEU A 170 8.91 15.51 18.68
CA LEU A 170 8.13 14.47 18.01
C LEU A 170 8.64 14.19 16.59
N ASP A 171 8.96 15.24 15.84
CA ASP A 171 9.38 15.10 14.45
C ASP A 171 10.75 14.40 14.35
N GLU A 172 11.70 14.80 15.20
CA GLU A 172 13.04 14.17 15.26
C GLU A 172 12.95 12.71 15.72
N LEU A 173 12.15 12.43 16.75
CA LEU A 173 11.96 11.06 17.24
C LEU A 173 11.30 10.18 16.16
N THR A 174 10.26 10.68 15.49
CA THR A 174 9.60 9.98 14.38
C THR A 174 10.60 9.66 13.28
N ASN A 175 11.36 10.65 12.83
CA ASN A 175 12.33 10.48 11.75
C ASN A 175 13.43 9.46 12.08
N MET A 176 13.96 9.50 13.31
CA MET A 176 14.97 8.54 13.77
C MET A 176 14.41 7.12 13.83
N LEU A 177 13.19 6.94 14.35
CA LEU A 177 12.56 5.63 14.41
C LEU A 177 12.16 5.12 13.02
N SER A 178 11.63 5.97 12.12
CA SER A 178 11.37 5.59 10.72
C SER A 178 12.66 5.11 10.03
N ALA A 179 13.77 5.80 10.22
CA ALA A 179 15.06 5.35 9.68
C ALA A 179 15.47 3.97 10.24
N SER A 180 15.18 3.70 11.52
CA SER A 180 15.42 2.38 12.14
C SER A 180 14.52 1.30 11.56
N PHE A 181 13.25 1.60 11.26
CA PHE A 181 12.34 0.69 10.57
C PHE A 181 12.79 0.39 9.13
N ASN A 182 13.25 1.40 8.41
CA ASN A 182 13.78 1.22 7.05
C ASN A 182 15.03 0.35 7.03
N GLU A 183 15.95 0.54 7.97
CA GLU A 183 17.12 -0.36 8.15
C GLU A 183 16.70 -1.78 8.52
N ALA A 184 15.67 -1.93 9.39
CA ALA A 184 15.13 -3.24 9.73
C ALA A 184 14.53 -3.95 8.50
N ALA A 185 13.79 -3.23 7.64
CA ALA A 185 13.23 -3.77 6.41
C ALA A 185 14.32 -4.25 5.44
N LEU A 186 15.35 -3.45 5.20
CA LEU A 186 16.51 -3.82 4.37
C LEU A 186 17.27 -5.03 4.94
N GLY A 187 17.41 -5.09 6.27
CA GLY A 187 18.05 -6.21 6.95
C GLY A 187 17.23 -7.50 6.87
N LEU A 188 15.89 -7.42 6.88
CA LEU A 188 15.00 -8.56 6.65
C LEU A 188 15.09 -9.05 5.21
N GLY A 189 14.99 -8.16 4.23
CA GLY A 189 15.07 -8.50 2.80
C GLY A 189 16.40 -9.16 2.41
N SER A 190 17.50 -8.77 3.04
CA SER A 190 18.83 -9.39 2.84
C SER A 190 19.09 -10.63 3.70
N GLY A 191 18.17 -11.01 4.58
CA GLY A 191 18.33 -12.13 5.52
C GLY A 191 19.31 -11.86 6.68
N ARG A 192 19.81 -10.61 6.82
CA ARG A 192 20.74 -10.20 7.88
C ARG A 192 20.08 -10.20 9.25
N TYR A 193 18.80 -9.86 9.33
CA TYR A 193 18.04 -9.78 10.58
C TYR A 193 16.93 -10.84 10.64
N LYS A 194 16.52 -11.15 11.86
CA LYS A 194 15.39 -12.04 12.16
C LYS A 194 14.23 -11.22 12.73
N PRO A 195 12.96 -11.45 12.31
CA PRO A 195 11.80 -10.70 12.80
C PRO A 195 11.71 -10.67 14.33
N ALA A 196 11.86 -11.83 15.00
CA ALA A 196 11.78 -11.91 16.46
C ALA A 196 12.86 -11.09 17.19
N ALA A 197 14.08 -10.97 16.61
CA ALA A 197 15.14 -10.15 17.19
C ALA A 197 14.82 -8.67 17.06
N LEU A 198 14.30 -8.25 15.90
CA LEU A 198 13.86 -6.88 15.66
C LEU A 198 12.68 -6.49 16.58
N GLU A 199 11.68 -7.37 16.71
CA GLU A 199 10.55 -7.14 17.61
C GLU A 199 11.02 -6.91 19.06
N LYS A 200 11.95 -7.76 19.55
CA LYS A 200 12.55 -7.57 20.88
C LYS A 200 13.30 -6.25 21.01
N THR A 201 14.02 -5.84 19.95
CA THR A 201 14.77 -4.58 19.94
C THR A 201 13.83 -3.38 19.97
N PHE A 202 12.81 -3.33 19.09
CA PHE A 202 11.82 -2.25 19.09
C PHE A 202 11.06 -2.17 20.42
N ARG A 203 10.69 -3.31 21.01
CA ARG A 203 10.08 -3.33 22.33
C ARG A 203 10.97 -2.64 23.37
N SER A 204 12.26 -2.97 23.40
CA SER A 204 13.19 -2.35 24.33
C SER A 204 13.35 -0.84 24.10
N LEU A 205 13.31 -0.40 22.82
CA LEU A 205 13.34 1.02 22.48
C LEU A 205 12.08 1.74 22.98
N PHE A 206 10.88 1.22 22.72
CA PHE A 206 9.63 1.83 23.16
C PHE A 206 9.46 1.80 24.68
N GLU A 207 9.83 0.71 25.34
CA GLU A 207 9.85 0.67 26.82
C GLU A 207 10.82 1.72 27.41
N GLY A 208 11.95 1.96 26.75
CA GLY A 208 12.88 3.02 27.10
C GLY A 208 12.34 4.45 26.91
N LEU A 209 11.24 4.63 26.19
CA LEU A 209 10.55 5.92 26.02
C LEU A 209 9.49 6.18 27.10
N ARG A 210 9.16 5.22 27.97
CA ARG A 210 8.17 5.43 29.04
C ARG A 210 8.58 6.58 29.97
N ALA A 211 7.57 7.31 30.47
CA ALA A 211 7.72 8.46 31.36
C ALA A 211 8.17 8.04 32.77
#